data_cf832f407c8c630ef7b896cbcca900fb
#
_entry.id   cf832f407c8c630ef7b896cbcca900fb
#
_cell.length_a   1.000
_cell.length_b   1.000
_cell.length_c   1.000
_cell.angle_alpha   90.00
_cell.angle_beta   90.00
_cell.angle_gamma   90.00
#
_symmetry.space_group_name_H-M   'P 1'
#
loop_
_entity.id
_entity.type
_entity.pdbx_description
1 polymer ?
#
loop_
_entity_poly.entity_id
_entity_poly.type
_entity_poly.pdbx_seq_one_letter_code
_entity_poly.pdbx_strand_id
1 'polypeptide(L)'
;MKIEFIEEAAKEYKSLDGSIKILADKMLEKLEKNPFLGEKLGNKNNIDLTGFYKLYFDKKRYRIIYRIVDNEIEIIEIWGIGKRDKMEIYKAVSKRIMDSK
;
A
#
# COMPACT_ATOMS: atom_id res chain seq x y z
N MET A 1 13.14 5.40 7.94
CA MET A 1 11.95 5.96 7.31
C MET A 1 10.73 5.75 8.17
N LYS A 2 9.80 6.68 8.13
CA LYS A 2 8.58 6.60 8.91
C LYS A 2 7.46 6.03 8.05
N ILE A 3 6.66 5.10 8.60
CA ILE A 3 5.49 4.57 7.92
C ILE A 3 4.24 5.22 8.51
N GLU A 4 3.39 5.74 7.65
CA GLU A 4 2.10 6.30 8.02
C GLU A 4 1.01 5.64 7.18
N PHE A 5 -0.16 5.43 7.78
CA PHE A 5 -1.33 4.91 7.07
C PHE A 5 -2.32 6.04 6.87
N ILE A 6 -2.93 6.12 5.68
CA ILE A 6 -4.14 6.92 5.55
C ILE A 6 -5.24 6.20 6.33
N GLU A 7 -6.29 6.91 6.70
CA GLU A 7 -7.35 6.37 7.56
C GLU A 7 -7.95 5.08 7.03
N GLU A 8 -8.27 5.02 5.74
CA GLU A 8 -8.89 3.84 5.12
C GLU A 8 -7.94 2.64 5.16
N ALA A 9 -6.65 2.86 4.90
CA ALA A 9 -5.66 1.80 4.95
C ALA A 9 -5.44 1.30 6.38
N ALA A 10 -5.49 2.19 7.36
CA ALA A 10 -5.39 1.81 8.77
C ALA A 10 -6.55 0.88 9.17
N LYS A 11 -7.75 1.16 8.70
CA LYS A 11 -8.92 0.30 8.94
C LYS A 11 -8.75 -1.07 8.28
N GLU A 12 -8.24 -1.09 7.05
CA GLU A 12 -7.96 -2.33 6.35
C GLU A 12 -6.93 -3.18 7.09
N TYR A 13 -5.87 -2.54 7.57
CA TYR A 13 -4.84 -3.22 8.34
C TYR A 13 -5.42 -3.84 9.61
N LYS A 14 -6.24 -3.10 10.35
CA LYS A 14 -6.86 -3.59 11.58
C LYS A 14 -7.81 -4.76 11.32
N SER A 15 -8.40 -4.83 10.14
CA SER A 15 -9.34 -5.88 9.75
C SER A 15 -8.64 -7.16 9.31
N LEU A 16 -7.32 -7.14 9.14
CA LEU A 16 -6.60 -8.34 8.73
C LEU A 16 -6.68 -9.41 9.81
N ASP A 17 -6.82 -10.66 9.36
CA ASP A 17 -6.70 -11.83 10.22
C ASP A 17 -5.34 -11.80 10.93
N GLY A 18 -5.27 -12.31 12.17
CA GLY A 18 -4.05 -12.21 12.98
C GLY A 18 -2.81 -12.77 12.31
N SER A 19 -2.92 -13.94 11.66
CA SER A 19 -1.80 -14.55 10.95
C SER A 19 -1.35 -13.69 9.77
N ILE A 20 -2.27 -13.07 9.07
CA ILE A 20 -1.98 -12.18 7.92
C ILE A 20 -1.38 -10.87 8.42
N LYS A 21 -1.86 -10.36 9.54
CA LYS A 21 -1.32 -9.13 10.15
C LYS A 21 0.16 -9.30 10.52
N ILE A 22 0.56 -10.45 11.04
CA ILE A 22 1.96 -10.75 11.34
C ILE A 22 2.81 -10.67 10.07
N LEU A 23 2.33 -11.24 8.97
CA LEU A 23 3.04 -11.18 7.69
C LEU A 23 3.10 -9.76 7.15
N ALA A 24 2.02 -9.00 7.29
CA ALA A 24 2.00 -7.60 6.90
C ALA A 24 3.03 -6.78 7.70
N ASP A 25 3.11 -7.02 9.01
CA ASP A 25 4.07 -6.33 9.88
C ASP A 25 5.52 -6.59 9.43
N LYS A 26 5.84 -7.82 9.05
CA LYS A 26 7.16 -8.15 8.53
C LYS A 26 7.48 -7.40 7.25
N MET A 27 6.49 -7.26 6.37
CA MET A 27 6.70 -6.52 5.13
C MET A 27 6.86 -5.02 5.39
N LEU A 28 6.11 -4.47 6.35
CA LEU A 28 6.25 -3.07 6.73
C LEU A 28 7.65 -2.79 7.31
N GLU A 29 8.19 -3.70 8.11
CA GLU A 29 9.56 -3.59 8.61
C GLU A 29 10.58 -3.55 7.46
N LYS A 30 10.39 -4.39 6.44
CA LYS A 30 11.26 -4.40 5.27
C LYS A 30 11.16 -3.10 4.49
N LEU A 31 9.95 -2.53 4.38
CA LEU A 31 9.74 -1.25 3.72
C LEU A 31 10.46 -0.12 4.43
N GLU A 32 10.48 -0.10 5.75
CA GLU A 32 11.20 0.91 6.51
C GLU A 32 12.68 0.95 6.14
N LYS A 33 13.26 -0.21 5.85
CA LYS A 33 14.67 -0.33 5.48
C LYS A 33 14.91 -0.11 4.00
N ASN A 34 13.94 -0.43 3.15
CA ASN A 34 14.05 -0.28 1.70
C ASN A 34 12.71 0.13 1.10
N PRO A 35 12.50 1.43 0.91
CA PRO A 35 11.23 1.95 0.38
C PRO A 35 10.99 1.57 -1.08
N PHE A 36 12.02 1.15 -1.80
CA PHE A 36 11.90 0.74 -3.20
C PHE A 36 11.72 -0.77 -3.37
N LEU A 37 11.33 -1.45 -2.30
CA LEU A 37 11.09 -2.90 -2.32
C LEU A 37 9.95 -3.30 -3.25
N GLY A 38 8.92 -2.48 -3.36
CA GLY A 38 7.78 -2.75 -4.22
C GLY A 38 8.02 -2.41 -5.67
N GLU A 39 7.08 -2.79 -6.51
CA GLU A 39 7.09 -2.49 -7.94
C GLU A 39 6.31 -1.21 -8.22
N LYS A 40 6.84 -0.38 -9.12
CA LYS A 40 6.16 0.86 -9.52
C LYS A 40 4.84 0.54 -10.24
N LEU A 41 3.83 1.30 -9.90
CA LEU A 41 2.56 1.29 -10.61
C LEU A 41 2.50 2.44 -11.61
N GLY A 42 1.61 2.31 -12.59
CA GLY A 42 1.39 3.33 -13.58
C GLY A 42 -0.09 3.49 -13.90
N ASN A 43 -0.38 3.95 -15.10
CA ASN A 43 -1.75 4.08 -15.56
C ASN A 43 -2.12 2.84 -16.38
N LYS A 44 -3.09 2.06 -15.88
CA LYS A 44 -3.54 0.84 -16.53
C LYS A 44 -5.04 0.67 -16.35
N ASN A 45 -5.75 0.33 -17.42
CA ASN A 45 -7.21 0.13 -17.40
C ASN A 45 -7.96 1.33 -16.81
N ASN A 46 -7.54 2.53 -17.21
CA ASN A 46 -8.12 3.80 -16.74
C ASN A 46 -7.94 4.05 -15.24
N ILE A 47 -7.05 3.30 -14.59
CA ILE A 47 -6.68 3.50 -13.19
C ILE A 47 -5.26 4.06 -13.17
N ASP A 48 -5.13 5.32 -12.76
CA ASP A 48 -3.84 6.00 -12.71
C ASP A 48 -3.30 5.96 -11.29
N LEU A 49 -2.28 5.13 -11.09
CA LEU A 49 -1.57 5.01 -9.83
C LEU A 49 -0.10 5.39 -9.98
N THR A 50 0.20 6.27 -10.94
CA THR A 50 1.56 6.78 -11.14
C THR A 50 2.08 7.41 -9.85
N GLY A 51 3.29 7.03 -9.47
CA GLY A 51 3.90 7.49 -8.21
C GLY A 51 3.66 6.57 -7.03
N PHE A 52 2.86 5.54 -7.22
CA PHE A 52 2.60 4.54 -6.19
C PHE A 52 3.36 3.25 -6.49
N TYR A 53 3.47 2.40 -5.48
CA TYR A 53 4.14 1.10 -5.53
C TYR A 53 3.21 0.04 -5.01
N LYS A 54 3.39 -1.19 -5.49
CA LYS A 54 2.73 -2.37 -4.93
C LYS A 54 3.76 -3.31 -4.32
N LEU A 55 3.41 -3.94 -3.24
CA LEU A 55 4.23 -4.95 -2.59
C LEU A 55 3.34 -6.14 -2.25
N TYR A 56 3.71 -7.32 -2.75
CA TYR A 56 2.96 -8.54 -2.47
C TYR A 56 3.44 -9.18 -1.17
N PHE A 57 2.53 -9.84 -0.48
CA PHE A 57 2.88 -10.70 0.64
C PHE A 57 1.90 -11.88 0.71
N ASP A 58 2.22 -12.86 1.55
CA ASP A 58 1.45 -14.11 1.70
C ASP A 58 1.24 -14.80 0.34
N LYS A 59 2.36 -15.16 -0.31
CA LYS A 59 2.35 -15.84 -1.62
C LYS A 59 1.55 -15.07 -2.68
N LYS A 60 1.66 -13.76 -2.65
CA LYS A 60 0.97 -12.84 -3.58
C LYS A 60 -0.55 -12.80 -3.42
N ARG A 61 -1.09 -13.34 -2.31
CA ARG A 61 -2.53 -13.25 -2.05
C ARG A 61 -2.97 -11.88 -1.55
N TYR A 62 -2.03 -11.12 -0.98
CA TYR A 62 -2.29 -9.79 -0.43
C TYR A 62 -1.34 -8.77 -1.04
N ARG A 63 -1.74 -7.51 -1.00
CA ARG A 63 -0.96 -6.38 -1.51
C ARG A 63 -0.97 -5.22 -0.56
N ILE A 64 0.14 -4.50 -0.56
CA ILE A 64 0.26 -3.18 0.06
C ILE A 64 0.46 -2.19 -1.07
N ILE A 65 -0.35 -1.14 -1.11
CA ILE A 65 -0.20 -0.04 -2.06
C ILE A 65 0.32 1.16 -1.26
N TYR A 66 1.44 1.70 -1.69
CA TYR A 66 2.09 2.79 -0.95
C TYR A 66 2.74 3.78 -1.89
N ARG A 67 3.06 4.95 -1.36
CA ARG A 67 3.91 5.92 -2.05
C ARG A 67 4.95 6.47 -1.09
N ILE A 68 6.02 7.02 -1.66
CA ILE A 68 7.08 7.64 -0.89
C ILE A 68 6.85 9.15 -0.96
N VAL A 69 6.75 9.77 0.20
CA VAL A 69 6.62 11.23 0.31
C VAL A 69 7.98 11.76 0.71
N ASP A 70 8.60 12.50 -0.20
CA ASP A 70 9.93 13.05 0.00
C ASP A 70 9.82 14.47 0.53
N ASN A 71 9.68 14.57 1.84
CA ASN A 71 9.74 15.83 2.58
C ASN A 71 11.06 15.89 3.33
N GLU A 72 11.18 16.75 4.34
CA GLU A 72 12.38 16.80 5.19
C GLU A 72 12.65 15.47 5.88
N ILE A 73 11.58 14.68 6.11
CA ILE A 73 11.65 13.32 6.63
C ILE A 73 10.97 12.43 5.59
N GLU A 74 11.70 11.43 5.10
CA GLU A 74 11.10 10.48 4.16
C GLU A 74 9.99 9.68 4.83
N ILE A 75 8.81 9.72 4.27
CA ILE A 75 7.62 9.05 4.77
C ILE A 75 7.12 8.07 3.73
N ILE A 76 6.83 6.86 4.17
CA ILE A 76 6.12 5.89 3.34
C ILE A 76 4.65 5.94 3.75
N GLU A 77 3.80 6.38 2.86
CA GLU A 77 2.35 6.43 3.10
C GLU A 77 1.70 5.17 2.56
N ILE A 78 1.01 4.45 3.43
CA ILE A 78 0.24 3.27 3.03
C ILE A 78 -1.18 3.71 2.66
N TRP A 79 -1.53 3.50 1.40
CA TRP A 79 -2.81 3.91 0.82
C TRP A 79 -3.82 2.78 0.71
N GLY A 80 -3.36 1.53 0.79
CA GLY A 80 -4.23 0.39 0.78
C GLY A 80 -3.50 -0.88 1.18
N ILE A 81 -4.20 -1.79 1.82
CA ILE A 81 -3.69 -3.10 2.16
C ILE A 81 -4.86 -4.08 2.11
N GLY A 82 -4.75 -5.14 1.33
CA GLY A 82 -5.84 -6.08 1.19
C GLY A 82 -5.55 -7.20 0.22
N LYS A 83 -6.55 -8.06 0.05
CA LYS A 83 -6.45 -9.20 -0.85
C LYS A 83 -6.28 -8.77 -2.29
N ARG A 84 -5.51 -9.57 -3.03
CA ARG A 84 -5.42 -9.48 -4.48
C ARG A 84 -6.67 -10.12 -5.08
N ASP A 85 -7.67 -9.30 -5.37
CA ASP A 85 -8.92 -9.79 -5.95
C ASP A 85 -9.41 -8.82 -7.02
N LYS A 86 -9.33 -9.24 -8.28
CA LYS A 86 -9.93 -8.55 -9.44
C LYS A 86 -9.65 -7.03 -9.50
N MET A 87 -8.47 -6.59 -9.16
CA MET A 87 -8.12 -5.15 -9.18
C MET A 87 -8.83 -4.29 -8.13
N GLU A 88 -9.52 -4.90 -7.17
CA GLU A 88 -10.31 -4.16 -6.19
C GLU A 88 -9.52 -3.17 -5.36
N ILE A 89 -8.36 -3.59 -4.85
CA ILE A 89 -7.52 -2.69 -4.05
C ILE A 89 -7.03 -1.50 -4.88
N TYR A 90 -6.75 -1.69 -6.16
CA TYR A 90 -6.32 -0.61 -7.05
C TYR A 90 -7.44 0.40 -7.28
N LYS A 91 -8.65 -0.07 -7.49
CA LYS A 91 -9.82 0.79 -7.66
C LYS A 91 -10.09 1.58 -6.39
N ALA A 92 -9.99 0.93 -5.24
CA ALA A 92 -10.20 1.57 -3.95
C ALA A 92 -9.17 2.68 -3.72
N VAL A 93 -7.89 2.41 -3.97
CA VAL A 93 -6.83 3.42 -3.80
C VAL A 93 -7.01 4.56 -4.79
N SER A 94 -7.34 4.26 -6.04
CA SER A 94 -7.61 5.30 -7.05
C SER A 94 -8.71 6.25 -6.58
N LYS A 95 -9.81 5.70 -6.04
CA LYS A 95 -10.89 6.50 -5.50
C LYS A 95 -10.44 7.36 -4.32
N ARG A 96 -9.63 6.80 -3.43
CA ARG A 96 -9.08 7.53 -2.28
C ARG A 96 -8.24 8.73 -2.72
N ILE A 97 -7.45 8.55 -3.77
CA ILE A 97 -6.65 9.63 -4.34
C ILE A 97 -7.56 10.74 -4.87
N MET A 98 -8.60 10.39 -5.59
CA MET A 98 -9.56 11.35 -6.13
C MET A 98 -10.29 12.09 -5.02
N ASP A 99 -10.70 11.40 -3.98
CA ASP A 99 -11.45 11.98 -2.86
C ASP A 99 -10.57 12.89 -1.99
N SER A 100 -9.26 12.75 -2.06
CA SER A 100 -8.32 13.54 -1.26
C SER A 100 -7.92 14.86 -1.91
N LYS A 101 -8.36 15.11 -3.14
CA LYS A 101 -8.03 16.34 -3.87
C LYS A 101 -8.98 17.48 -3.57
#